data_f5e94fd5b967b8959c6a2217e30255d6
#
_entry.id   f5e94fd5b967b8959c6a2217e30255d6
#
_cell.length_a   1.000
_cell.length_b   1.000
_cell.length_c   1.000
_cell.angle_alpha   90.00
_cell.angle_beta   90.00
_cell.angle_gamma   90.00
#
_symmetry.space_group_name_H-M   'P 1'
#
loop_
_entity.id
_entity.type
_entity.pdbx_description
1 polymer ?
#
loop_
_entity_poly.entity_id
_entity_poly.type
_entity_poly.pdbx_seq_one_letter_code
_entity_poly.pdbx_strand_id
1 'polypeptide(L)'
;MNADFGFGSESLQSLFAQAQRKQFILDAIARPAERVKQWKDYRPIFITQSRIDNGLVFWEKNQVALQRAEEEYGVPAEIIVSIIGVETLYGGNTGSHRVIDALSTLAFDYPPRAPFFRQQLKEYLLLTREEQVDPLSLTGSYAGAMGLP
;
A
#
# COMPACT_ATOMS: atom_id res chain seq x y z
N MET A 1 -16.54 15.31 3.38
CA MET A 1 -16.89 13.95 3.88
C MET A 1 -18.32 13.91 4.45
N ASN A 2 -18.64 14.77 5.41
CA ASN A 2 -19.99 14.76 5.99
C ASN A 2 -21.04 15.21 4.96
N ALA A 3 -20.91 16.42 4.41
CA ALA A 3 -21.90 16.98 3.47
C ALA A 3 -21.98 16.19 2.13
N ASP A 4 -20.84 15.77 1.59
CA ASP A 4 -20.79 15.21 0.24
C ASP A 4 -20.98 13.68 0.21
N PHE A 5 -20.63 12.98 1.29
CA PHE A 5 -20.59 11.51 1.33
C PHE A 5 -21.40 10.91 2.49
N GLY A 6 -22.13 11.71 3.25
CA GLY A 6 -23.05 11.24 4.29
C GLY A 6 -22.39 10.58 5.51
N PHE A 7 -21.13 10.88 5.81
CA PHE A 7 -20.50 10.43 7.05
C PHE A 7 -21.01 11.25 8.23
N GLY A 8 -21.41 10.60 9.34
CA GLY A 8 -21.79 11.29 10.57
C GLY A 8 -20.63 12.07 11.17
N SER A 9 -20.84 13.32 11.57
CA SER A 9 -19.80 14.15 12.20
C SER A 9 -19.22 13.50 13.45
N GLU A 10 -20.08 12.94 14.32
CA GLU A 10 -19.64 12.26 15.55
C GLU A 10 -18.82 11.01 15.25
N SER A 11 -19.22 10.23 14.24
CA SER A 11 -18.49 9.04 13.82
C SER A 11 -17.09 9.40 13.30
N LEU A 12 -16.97 10.46 12.50
CA LEU A 12 -15.67 10.95 12.03
C LEU A 12 -14.81 11.47 13.19
N GLN A 13 -15.39 12.24 14.12
CA GLN A 13 -14.68 12.74 15.30
C GLN A 13 -14.16 11.58 16.16
N SER A 14 -14.98 10.57 16.43
CA SER A 14 -14.60 9.38 17.18
C SER A 14 -13.50 8.58 16.49
N LEU A 15 -13.57 8.45 15.18
CA LEU A 15 -12.54 7.77 14.39
C LEU A 15 -11.21 8.52 14.45
N PHE A 16 -11.21 9.82 14.15
CA PHE A 16 -9.98 10.62 14.15
C PHE A 16 -9.39 10.85 15.54
N ALA A 17 -10.20 10.79 16.61
CA ALA A 17 -9.69 10.78 17.99
C ALA A 17 -8.82 9.54 18.31
N GLN A 18 -9.01 8.45 17.56
CA GLN A 18 -8.23 7.21 17.70
C GLN A 18 -7.08 7.11 16.69
N ALA A 19 -7.04 7.97 15.68
CA ALA A 19 -5.90 8.08 14.77
C ALA A 19 -4.71 8.72 15.47
N GLN A 20 -3.51 8.20 15.21
CA GLN A 20 -2.28 8.63 15.86
C GLN A 20 -1.34 9.27 14.85
N ARG A 21 -0.91 10.49 15.14
CA ARG A 21 0.16 11.13 14.40
C ARG A 21 1.48 10.35 14.60
N LYS A 22 2.14 9.99 13.52
CA LYS A 22 3.36 9.18 13.53
C LYS A 22 4.56 9.97 13.00
N GLN A 23 5.41 10.45 13.91
CA GLN A 23 6.59 11.24 13.52
C GLN A 23 7.51 10.47 12.57
N PHE A 24 7.74 9.17 12.79
CA PHE A 24 8.60 8.36 11.95
C PHE A 24 8.14 8.30 10.47
N ILE A 25 6.84 8.46 10.20
CA ILE A 25 6.29 8.53 8.83
C ILE A 25 6.75 9.81 8.15
N LEU A 26 6.71 10.94 8.85
CA LEU A 26 7.20 12.22 8.34
C LEU A 26 8.71 12.17 8.08
N ASP A 27 9.45 11.53 8.97
CA ASP A 27 10.89 11.35 8.82
C ASP A 27 11.22 10.40 7.64
N ALA A 28 10.42 9.34 7.46
CA ALA A 28 10.61 8.39 6.37
C ALA A 28 10.32 9.00 4.99
N ILE A 29 9.21 9.73 4.87
CA ILE A 29 8.81 10.32 3.57
C ILE A 29 9.70 11.53 3.18
N ALA A 30 10.32 12.18 4.15
CA ALA A 30 11.25 13.30 3.92
C ALA A 30 12.66 12.83 3.54
N ARG A 31 12.98 11.54 3.67
CA ARG A 31 14.30 11.03 3.27
C ARG A 31 14.47 11.15 1.77
N PRO A 32 15.65 11.60 1.29
CA PRO A 32 15.95 11.59 -0.14
C PRO A 32 15.75 10.17 -0.70
N ALA A 33 15.22 10.10 -1.92
CA ALA A 33 15.18 8.86 -2.67
C ALA A 33 16.56 8.19 -2.66
N GLU A 34 16.57 6.86 -2.64
CA GLU A 34 17.78 6.04 -2.46
C GLU A 34 18.94 6.51 -3.34
N ARG A 35 20.17 6.38 -2.82
CA ARG A 35 21.38 6.63 -3.61
C ARG A 35 21.34 5.82 -4.90
N VAL A 36 21.66 6.47 -6.02
CA VAL A 36 21.76 5.79 -7.31
C VAL A 36 22.75 4.64 -7.19
N LYS A 37 22.25 3.42 -7.27
CA LYS A 37 23.07 2.20 -7.30
C LYS A 37 23.31 1.79 -8.74
N GLN A 38 24.53 1.30 -9.05
CA GLN A 38 24.79 0.66 -10.33
C GLN A 38 24.02 -0.67 -10.42
N TRP A 39 23.67 -1.10 -11.63
CA TRP A 39 22.90 -2.33 -11.83
C TRP A 39 23.53 -3.57 -11.17
N LYS A 40 24.85 -3.68 -11.20
CA LYS A 40 25.59 -4.78 -10.55
C LYS A 40 25.34 -4.88 -9.04
N ASP A 41 25.08 -3.73 -8.37
CA ASP A 41 24.86 -3.64 -6.93
C ASP A 41 23.36 -3.66 -6.59
N TYR A 42 22.52 -3.30 -7.57
CA TYR A 42 21.06 -3.29 -7.45
C TYR A 42 20.43 -4.65 -7.69
N ARG A 43 20.86 -5.35 -8.75
CA ARG A 43 20.32 -6.65 -9.16
C ARG A 43 20.32 -7.70 -8.04
N PRO A 44 21.40 -7.92 -7.24
CA PRO A 44 21.41 -8.93 -6.18
C PRO A 44 20.41 -8.69 -5.05
N ILE A 45 19.90 -7.48 -4.89
CA ILE A 45 18.87 -7.16 -3.88
C ILE A 45 17.56 -7.87 -4.21
N PHE A 46 17.25 -8.01 -5.50
CA PHE A 46 15.97 -8.55 -5.97
C PHE A 46 16.07 -9.96 -6.54
N ILE A 47 17.19 -10.32 -7.14
CA ILE A 47 17.35 -11.66 -7.77
C ILE A 47 18.13 -12.56 -6.81
N THR A 48 17.39 -13.18 -5.90
CA THR A 48 17.89 -14.19 -4.96
C THR A 48 17.21 -15.52 -5.19
N GLN A 49 17.88 -16.64 -4.83
CA GLN A 49 17.27 -17.97 -4.95
C GLN A 49 15.95 -18.07 -4.20
N SER A 50 15.89 -17.54 -2.98
CA SER A 50 14.65 -17.53 -2.17
C SER A 50 13.49 -16.80 -2.87
N ARG A 51 13.76 -15.67 -3.58
CA ARG A 51 12.69 -15.00 -4.35
C ARG A 51 12.24 -15.84 -5.53
N ILE A 52 13.15 -16.49 -6.22
CA ILE A 52 12.81 -17.36 -7.35
C ILE A 52 11.91 -18.51 -6.86
N ASP A 53 12.31 -19.18 -5.79
CA ASP A 53 11.55 -20.31 -5.22
C ASP A 53 10.15 -19.88 -4.75
N ASN A 54 10.08 -18.77 -4.03
CA ASN A 54 8.79 -18.21 -3.59
C ASN A 54 7.92 -17.74 -4.77
N GLY A 55 8.53 -17.26 -5.85
CA GLY A 55 7.84 -16.89 -7.07
C GLY A 55 7.19 -18.08 -7.77
N LEU A 56 7.87 -19.21 -7.82
CA LEU A 56 7.31 -20.45 -8.37
C LEU A 56 6.12 -20.93 -7.53
N VAL A 57 6.24 -20.93 -6.21
CA VAL A 57 5.14 -21.28 -5.29
C VAL A 57 3.94 -20.33 -5.45
N PHE A 58 4.20 -19.02 -5.57
CA PHE A 58 3.15 -18.03 -5.80
C PHE A 58 2.46 -18.27 -7.14
N TRP A 59 3.23 -18.54 -8.20
CA TRP A 59 2.70 -18.82 -9.53
C TRP A 59 1.77 -20.03 -9.53
N GLU A 60 2.24 -21.17 -9.00
CA GLU A 60 1.46 -22.40 -8.93
C GLU A 60 0.13 -22.17 -8.17
N LYS A 61 0.19 -21.49 -7.03
CA LYS A 61 -0.98 -21.20 -6.22
C LYS A 61 -2.01 -20.29 -6.90
N ASN A 62 -1.56 -19.40 -7.77
CA ASN A 62 -2.41 -18.37 -8.40
C ASN A 62 -2.57 -18.57 -9.92
N GLN A 63 -2.25 -19.75 -10.46
CA GLN A 63 -2.18 -20.02 -11.88
C GLN A 63 -3.45 -19.58 -12.65
N VAL A 64 -4.63 -19.89 -12.13
CA VAL A 64 -5.91 -19.54 -12.76
C VAL A 64 -6.13 -18.02 -12.84
N ALA A 65 -5.78 -17.30 -11.77
CA ALA A 65 -5.92 -15.83 -11.75
C ALA A 65 -4.89 -15.17 -12.68
N LEU A 66 -3.67 -15.69 -12.72
CA LEU A 66 -2.61 -15.20 -13.60
C LEU A 66 -2.96 -15.41 -15.07
N GLN A 67 -3.44 -16.60 -15.43
CA GLN A 67 -3.88 -16.90 -16.80
C GLN A 67 -5.03 -15.98 -17.23
N ARG A 68 -6.03 -15.78 -16.36
CA ARG A 68 -7.14 -14.87 -16.66
C ARG A 68 -6.66 -13.43 -16.85
N ALA A 69 -5.71 -12.97 -16.01
CA ALA A 69 -5.14 -11.62 -16.14
C ALA A 69 -4.36 -11.47 -17.46
N GLU A 70 -3.58 -12.48 -17.85
CA GLU A 70 -2.87 -12.50 -19.13
C GLU A 70 -3.83 -12.46 -20.33
N GLU A 71 -4.90 -13.27 -20.31
CA GLU A 71 -5.93 -13.28 -21.36
C GLU A 71 -6.71 -11.96 -21.45
N GLU A 72 -7.04 -11.34 -20.30
CA GLU A 72 -7.85 -10.12 -20.24
C GLU A 72 -7.04 -8.86 -20.54
N TYR A 73 -5.81 -8.76 -20.03
CA TYR A 73 -5.00 -7.55 -20.10
C TYR A 73 -3.78 -7.65 -21.03
N GLY A 74 -3.47 -8.84 -21.54
CA GLY A 74 -2.34 -9.05 -22.45
C GLY A 74 -0.97 -8.90 -21.79
N VAL A 75 -0.89 -8.97 -20.45
CA VAL A 75 0.37 -8.89 -19.69
C VAL A 75 0.80 -10.31 -19.34
N PRO A 76 2.01 -10.77 -19.80
CA PRO A 76 2.50 -12.10 -19.49
C PRO A 76 2.54 -12.39 -17.98
N ALA A 77 2.15 -13.61 -17.60
CA ALA A 77 2.07 -14.02 -16.20
C ALA A 77 3.40 -13.86 -15.44
N GLU A 78 4.54 -14.12 -16.09
CA GLU A 78 5.88 -13.93 -15.52
C GLU A 78 6.17 -12.47 -15.16
N ILE A 79 5.64 -11.51 -15.90
CA ILE A 79 5.80 -10.08 -15.60
C ILE A 79 4.96 -9.73 -14.36
N ILE A 80 3.72 -10.20 -14.28
CA ILE A 80 2.85 -9.98 -13.13
C ILE A 80 3.50 -10.55 -11.85
N VAL A 81 3.94 -11.80 -11.90
CA VAL A 81 4.60 -12.48 -10.76
C VAL A 81 5.88 -11.75 -10.35
N SER A 82 6.68 -11.29 -11.32
CA SER A 82 7.93 -10.57 -11.05
C SER A 82 7.68 -9.25 -10.34
N ILE A 83 6.69 -8.46 -10.77
CA ILE A 83 6.31 -7.21 -10.13
C ILE A 83 5.86 -7.46 -8.69
N ILE A 84 4.93 -8.39 -8.47
CA ILE A 84 4.44 -8.76 -7.14
C ILE A 84 5.60 -9.23 -6.24
N GLY A 85 6.56 -9.96 -6.80
CA GLY A 85 7.74 -10.41 -6.08
C GLY A 85 8.69 -9.28 -5.68
N VAL A 86 8.89 -8.27 -6.53
CA VAL A 86 9.72 -7.09 -6.22
C VAL A 86 9.05 -6.22 -5.19
N GLU A 87 7.79 -5.88 -5.38
CA GLU A 87 7.05 -4.91 -4.55
C GLU A 87 6.71 -5.44 -3.16
N THR A 88 6.24 -6.68 -3.06
CA THR A 88 5.65 -7.17 -1.79
C THR A 88 6.20 -8.51 -1.31
N LEU A 89 7.24 -9.07 -1.94
CA LEU A 89 7.69 -10.45 -1.63
C LEU A 89 6.52 -11.45 -1.70
N TYR A 90 5.75 -11.38 -2.78
CA TYR A 90 4.57 -12.23 -3.01
C TYR A 90 3.50 -12.11 -1.92
N GLY A 91 3.26 -10.89 -1.44
CA GLY A 91 2.32 -10.58 -0.36
C GLY A 91 2.89 -10.74 1.05
N GLY A 92 4.15 -11.13 1.19
CA GLY A 92 4.80 -11.25 2.50
C GLY A 92 5.19 -9.90 3.14
N ASN A 93 5.19 -8.82 2.37
CA ASN A 93 5.52 -7.47 2.83
C ASN A 93 4.55 -6.45 2.25
N THR A 94 3.37 -6.39 2.80
CA THR A 94 2.32 -5.41 2.43
C THR A 94 2.27 -4.21 3.37
N GLY A 95 3.20 -4.12 4.31
CA GLY A 95 3.27 -3.08 5.33
C GLY A 95 2.57 -3.46 6.63
N SER A 96 2.97 -2.81 7.73
CA SER A 96 2.49 -3.10 9.09
C SER A 96 1.97 -1.87 9.83
N HIS A 97 1.86 -0.72 9.14
CA HIS A 97 1.39 0.52 9.75
C HIS A 97 -0.12 0.65 9.58
N ARG A 98 -0.83 1.07 10.62
CA ARG A 98 -2.26 1.38 10.45
C ARG A 98 -2.44 2.44 9.38
N VAL A 99 -3.25 2.14 8.38
CA VAL A 99 -3.46 3.00 7.21
C VAL A 99 -4.07 4.34 7.61
N ILE A 100 -5.01 4.35 8.56
CA ILE A 100 -5.61 5.58 9.07
C ILE A 100 -4.56 6.52 9.70
N ASP A 101 -3.60 5.98 10.46
CA ASP A 101 -2.53 6.78 11.07
C ASP A 101 -1.59 7.35 10.00
N ALA A 102 -1.22 6.51 9.01
CA ALA A 102 -0.34 6.93 7.94
C ALA A 102 -0.96 8.04 7.09
N LEU A 103 -2.17 7.80 6.59
CA LEU A 103 -2.87 8.76 5.74
C LEU A 103 -3.22 10.04 6.48
N SER A 104 -3.68 9.97 7.75
CA SER A 104 -3.97 11.17 8.54
C SER A 104 -2.71 11.98 8.82
N THR A 105 -1.61 11.33 9.21
CA THR A 105 -0.32 12.02 9.42
C THR A 105 0.11 12.76 8.16
N LEU A 106 0.07 12.10 7.00
CA LEU A 106 0.51 12.70 5.74
C LEU A 106 -0.49 13.75 5.19
N ALA A 107 -1.77 13.57 5.43
CA ALA A 107 -2.81 14.50 5.00
C ALA A 107 -2.77 15.83 5.75
N PHE A 108 -2.37 15.82 7.03
CA PHE A 108 -2.46 17.00 7.89
C PHE A 108 -1.10 17.58 8.28
N ASP A 109 -0.05 16.76 8.36
CA ASP A 109 1.27 17.17 8.83
C ASP A 109 2.39 17.11 7.77
N TYR A 110 2.06 16.81 6.51
CA TYR A 110 3.02 16.80 5.40
C TYR A 110 2.61 17.77 4.28
N PRO A 111 2.88 19.08 4.41
CA PRO A 111 2.45 20.12 3.47
C PRO A 111 2.79 19.86 2.00
N PRO A 112 3.98 19.30 1.63
CA PRO A 112 4.36 19.15 0.22
C PRO A 112 3.38 18.30 -0.60
N ARG A 113 2.69 17.34 0.01
CA ARG A 113 1.73 16.45 -0.65
C ARG A 113 0.40 16.30 0.11
N ALA A 114 0.09 17.21 1.01
CA ALA A 114 -1.14 17.15 1.80
C ALA A 114 -2.44 17.03 0.96
N PRO A 115 -2.61 17.74 -0.16
CA PRO A 115 -3.81 17.58 -0.99
C PRO A 115 -3.96 16.16 -1.54
N PHE A 116 -2.86 15.54 -2.00
CA PHE A 116 -2.87 14.15 -2.46
C PHE A 116 -3.28 13.19 -1.33
N PHE A 117 -2.66 13.29 -0.16
CA PHE A 117 -2.96 12.38 0.95
C PHE A 117 -4.34 12.59 1.55
N ARG A 118 -4.89 13.81 1.50
CA ARG A 118 -6.31 14.06 1.86
C ARG A 118 -7.27 13.33 0.93
N GLN A 119 -6.96 13.30 -0.36
CA GLN A 119 -7.75 12.52 -1.32
C GLN A 119 -7.64 11.03 -1.02
N GLN A 120 -6.42 10.50 -0.79
CA GLN A 120 -6.23 9.09 -0.42
C GLN A 120 -6.97 8.72 0.88
N LEU A 121 -6.93 9.58 1.89
CA LEU A 121 -7.67 9.39 3.13
C LEU A 121 -9.20 9.35 2.91
N LYS A 122 -9.69 10.21 2.02
CA LYS A 122 -11.10 10.19 1.62
C LYS A 122 -11.47 8.87 0.96
N GLU A 123 -10.70 8.41 -0.03
CA GLU A 123 -10.96 7.15 -0.74
C GLU A 123 -10.85 5.94 0.21
N TYR A 124 -9.90 5.98 1.12
CA TYR A 124 -9.77 4.96 2.18
C TYR A 124 -11.03 4.84 3.05
N LEU A 125 -11.58 5.97 3.50
CA LEU A 125 -12.80 5.96 4.30
C LEU A 125 -14.02 5.49 3.51
N LEU A 126 -14.11 5.81 2.23
CA LEU A 126 -15.16 5.31 1.35
C LEU A 126 -15.03 3.79 1.16
N LEU A 127 -13.83 3.31 0.85
CA LEU A 127 -13.53 1.89 0.69
C LEU A 127 -13.88 1.10 1.95
N THR A 128 -13.45 1.55 3.14
CA THR A 128 -13.73 0.83 4.39
C THR A 128 -15.22 0.75 4.69
N ARG A 129 -16.00 1.76 4.30
CA ARG A 129 -17.46 1.74 4.41
C ARG A 129 -18.10 0.77 3.40
N GLU A 130 -17.65 0.78 2.15
CA GLU A 130 -18.14 -0.12 1.09
C GLU A 130 -17.89 -1.58 1.46
N GLU A 131 -16.68 -1.89 1.92
CA GLU A 131 -16.28 -3.23 2.32
C GLU A 131 -16.74 -3.62 3.74
N GLN A 132 -17.39 -2.70 4.47
CA GLN A 132 -17.86 -2.91 5.85
C GLN A 132 -16.75 -3.36 6.81
N VAL A 133 -15.53 -2.85 6.63
CA VAL A 133 -14.38 -3.13 7.48
C VAL A 133 -14.08 -1.96 8.42
N ASP A 134 -13.55 -2.28 9.59
CA ASP A 134 -13.13 -1.26 10.55
C ASP A 134 -11.92 -0.49 10.01
N PRO A 135 -12.02 0.85 9.82
CA PRO A 135 -10.90 1.66 9.34
C PRO A 135 -9.71 1.72 10.30
N LEU A 136 -9.86 1.27 11.54
CA LEU A 136 -8.77 1.18 12.51
C LEU A 136 -7.98 -0.14 12.40
N SER A 137 -8.50 -1.15 11.69
CA SER A 137 -7.92 -2.49 11.63
C SER A 137 -6.93 -2.70 10.48
N LEU A 138 -7.06 -1.94 9.39
CA LEU A 138 -6.28 -2.18 8.18
C LEU A 138 -4.85 -1.67 8.30
N THR A 139 -3.90 -2.49 7.82
CA THR A 139 -2.48 -2.15 7.77
C THR A 139 -1.97 -2.04 6.34
N GLY A 140 -0.89 -1.29 6.18
CA GLY A 140 -0.27 -1.00 4.91
C GLY A 140 1.14 -0.42 5.08
N SER A 141 1.66 0.17 4.01
CA SER A 141 2.94 0.86 4.02
C SER A 141 2.89 2.13 4.89
N TYR A 142 4.06 2.70 5.20
CA TYR A 142 4.15 4.00 5.89
C TYR A 142 3.51 5.16 5.10
N ALA A 143 3.26 4.99 3.81
CA ALA A 143 2.57 5.95 2.96
C ALA A 143 1.09 5.60 2.71
N GLY A 144 0.56 4.57 3.37
CA GLY A 144 -0.84 4.17 3.32
C GLY A 144 -1.22 3.27 2.15
N ALA A 145 -0.26 2.75 1.36
CA ALA A 145 -0.55 1.75 0.34
C ALA A 145 -0.88 0.40 0.98
N MET A 146 -1.90 -0.28 0.47
CA MET A 146 -2.42 -1.56 0.98
C MET A 146 -2.40 -2.64 -0.09
N GLY A 147 -2.32 -3.90 0.34
CA GLY A 147 -2.49 -5.07 -0.52
C GLY A 147 -1.30 -5.34 -1.44
N LEU A 148 -1.58 -6.04 -2.53
CA LEU A 148 -0.65 -6.29 -3.63
C LEU A 148 -0.65 -5.09 -4.58
N PRO A 149 0.46 -4.83 -5.30
CA PRO A 149 0.55 -3.76 -6.30
C PRO A 149 -0.38 -4.00 -7.48
#